data_f4163ee68e5a03dd331dd1524ff8a216
#
_entry.id   f4163ee68e5a03dd331dd1524ff8a216
#
_cell.length_a   1.000
_cell.length_b   1.000
_cell.length_c   1.000
_cell.angle_alpha   90.00
_cell.angle_beta   90.00
_cell.angle_gamma   90.00
#
_symmetry.space_group_name_H-M   'P 1'
#
loop_
_entity.id
_entity.type
_entity.pdbx_description
1 polymer ?
#
loop_
_entity_poly.entity_id
_entity_poly.type
_entity_poly.pdbx_seq_one_letter_code
_entity_poly.pdbx_strand_id
1 'polypeptide(L)'
;MKTKVFFVVLFVCLSVFTLSACSVAPDYAANVSEVRYVLYSLNGESFTGEAYLTLRETPFIDDGKTGDVKSYLILRFVPTPAALSSEVTVSVGERSAELTFRAESEAYVATISAEDFDENKSILKYRAGDIYEEVSFNRLSGGEEQYKKILSTFVSQKSELLKSLEKEQFELRIRLMRRDEKNFWYVAIVTNEKTQCFLTDENGKIIAEKVTKNNA
;
A
#
# COMPACT_ATOMS: atom_id res chain seq x y z
N MET A 1 -64.71 -1.44 -15.44
CA MET A 1 -63.56 -0.94 -16.23
C MET A 1 -62.46 -0.24 -15.39
N LYS A 2 -62.72 0.31 -14.24
CA LYS A 2 -61.76 1.05 -13.42
C LYS A 2 -60.69 0.18 -12.70
N THR A 3 -60.99 -1.07 -12.38
CA THR A 3 -60.12 -2.00 -11.66
C THR A 3 -58.97 -2.55 -12.54
N LYS A 4 -59.16 -2.73 -13.81
CA LYS A 4 -58.13 -3.25 -14.75
C LYS A 4 -57.02 -2.23 -15.04
N VAL A 5 -57.36 -0.95 -15.07
CA VAL A 5 -56.37 0.12 -15.29
C VAL A 5 -55.48 0.28 -14.06
N PHE A 6 -56.00 0.09 -12.85
CA PHE A 6 -55.19 0.18 -11.63
C PHE A 6 -54.14 -0.92 -11.51
N PHE A 7 -54.44 -2.14 -11.96
CA PHE A 7 -53.51 -3.25 -11.97
C PHE A 7 -52.37 -3.07 -13.01
N VAL A 8 -52.68 -2.48 -14.16
CA VAL A 8 -51.65 -2.21 -15.19
C VAL A 8 -50.68 -1.10 -14.75
N VAL A 9 -51.18 -0.05 -14.12
CA VAL A 9 -50.34 1.02 -13.57
C VAL A 9 -49.47 0.52 -12.43
N LEU A 10 -50.00 -0.32 -11.55
CA LEU A 10 -49.20 -0.92 -10.47
C LEU A 10 -48.10 -1.85 -11.01
N PHE A 11 -48.37 -2.62 -12.05
CA PHE A 11 -47.37 -3.50 -12.66
C PHE A 11 -46.25 -2.73 -13.42
N VAL A 12 -46.59 -1.61 -14.06
CA VAL A 12 -45.59 -0.73 -14.70
C VAL A 12 -44.74 -0.01 -13.67
N CYS A 13 -45.29 0.42 -12.53
CA CYS A 13 -44.51 1.01 -11.44
C CYS A 13 -43.60 -0.03 -10.77
N LEU A 14 -44.03 -1.29 -10.61
CA LEU A 14 -43.15 -2.35 -10.07
C LEU A 14 -41.99 -2.71 -11.01
N SER A 15 -42.19 -2.66 -12.33
CA SER A 15 -41.15 -2.97 -13.31
C SER A 15 -40.09 -1.87 -13.44
N VAL A 16 -40.38 -0.63 -13.07
CA VAL A 16 -39.40 0.47 -13.08
C VAL A 16 -38.45 0.40 -11.88
N PHE A 17 -38.88 -0.21 -10.75
CA PHE A 17 -38.01 -0.38 -9.58
C PHE A 17 -37.02 -1.55 -9.66
N THR A 18 -37.17 -2.46 -10.60
CA THR A 18 -36.27 -3.62 -10.75
C THR A 18 -35.06 -3.37 -11.68
N LEU A 19 -34.92 -2.17 -12.26
CA LEU A 19 -33.80 -1.81 -13.11
C LEU A 19 -32.72 -0.98 -12.38
N SER A 20 -32.80 -0.82 -11.08
CA SER A 20 -31.62 -0.46 -10.29
C SER A 20 -30.75 -1.70 -10.21
N ALA A 21 -30.15 -2.10 -11.34
CA ALA A 21 -29.00 -2.97 -11.33
C ALA A 21 -27.98 -2.31 -10.41
N CYS A 22 -27.82 -2.83 -9.19
CA CYS A 22 -26.63 -2.58 -8.41
C CYS A 22 -25.46 -2.97 -9.32
N SER A 23 -24.89 -2.01 -10.02
CA SER A 23 -23.63 -2.22 -10.66
C SER A 23 -22.63 -2.46 -9.53
N VAL A 24 -22.34 -3.71 -9.23
CA VAL A 24 -21.26 -4.07 -8.35
C VAL A 24 -20.05 -3.33 -8.93
N ALA A 25 -19.48 -2.42 -8.16
CA ALA A 25 -18.29 -1.71 -8.60
C ALA A 25 -17.24 -2.77 -8.99
N PRO A 26 -16.58 -2.61 -10.15
CA PRO A 26 -15.57 -3.58 -10.57
C PRO A 26 -14.55 -3.77 -9.47
N ASP A 27 -14.23 -5.03 -9.17
CA ASP A 27 -13.21 -5.37 -8.19
C ASP A 27 -11.84 -5.32 -8.87
N TYR A 28 -11.06 -4.28 -8.56
CA TYR A 28 -9.69 -4.12 -9.05
C TYR A 28 -8.64 -4.68 -8.08
N ALA A 29 -9.02 -5.50 -7.10
CA ALA A 29 -8.09 -6.11 -6.16
C ALA A 29 -7.02 -6.96 -6.88
N ALA A 30 -7.38 -7.61 -7.99
CA ALA A 30 -6.45 -8.39 -8.82
C ALA A 30 -5.40 -7.52 -9.54
N ASN A 31 -5.61 -6.21 -9.63
CA ASN A 31 -4.65 -5.28 -10.23
C ASN A 31 -3.67 -4.71 -9.19
N VAL A 32 -3.81 -5.06 -7.91
CA VAL A 32 -2.98 -4.49 -6.86
C VAL A 32 -1.65 -5.23 -6.79
N SER A 33 -0.55 -4.58 -7.20
CA SER A 33 0.82 -5.12 -7.19
C SER A 33 1.61 -4.77 -5.93
N GLU A 34 1.24 -3.67 -5.24
CA GLU A 34 1.86 -3.28 -3.97
C GLU A 34 0.83 -2.66 -3.03
N VAL A 35 0.83 -3.13 -1.78
CA VAL A 35 0.14 -2.47 -0.67
C VAL A 35 1.10 -2.34 0.51
N ARG A 36 1.43 -1.10 0.88
CA ARG A 36 2.12 -0.78 2.13
C ARG A 36 1.06 -0.30 3.11
N TYR A 37 0.71 -1.11 4.11
CA TYR A 37 -0.54 -0.90 4.86
C TYR A 37 -0.39 -0.82 6.37
N VAL A 38 0.78 -1.12 6.94
CA VAL A 38 1.09 -0.87 8.35
C VAL A 38 2.42 -0.17 8.46
N LEU A 39 2.50 0.81 9.34
CA LEU A 39 3.71 1.55 9.68
C LEU A 39 4.05 1.32 11.15
N TYR A 40 5.30 0.98 11.41
CA TYR A 40 5.90 0.85 12.74
C TYR A 40 7.03 1.84 12.92
N SER A 41 7.23 2.32 14.15
CA SER A 41 8.49 2.94 14.57
C SER A 41 9.41 1.90 15.19
N LEU A 42 10.71 2.08 14.96
CA LEU A 42 11.81 1.27 15.47
C LEU A 42 12.85 2.21 16.03
N ASN A 43 12.83 2.41 17.35
CA ASN A 43 13.73 3.36 17.99
C ASN A 43 14.71 2.61 18.89
N GLY A 44 15.98 2.62 18.50
CA GLY A 44 17.13 2.20 19.30
C GLY A 44 17.88 3.39 19.87
N GLU A 45 18.93 3.12 20.61
CA GLU A 45 19.86 4.16 21.10
C GLU A 45 20.77 4.65 19.97
N SER A 46 21.12 3.75 19.05
CA SER A 46 22.06 4.00 17.95
C SER A 46 21.39 4.36 16.63
N PHE A 47 20.06 4.29 16.52
CA PHE A 47 19.33 4.60 15.29
C PHE A 47 17.89 5.03 15.57
N THR A 48 17.32 5.73 14.60
CA THR A 48 15.87 5.85 14.43
C THR A 48 15.44 5.08 13.19
N GLY A 49 14.30 4.42 13.24
CA GLY A 49 13.86 3.60 12.12
C GLY A 49 12.36 3.52 11.97
N GLU A 50 11.97 3.08 10.80
CA GLU A 50 10.60 2.77 10.43
C GLU A 50 10.55 1.38 9.77
N ALA A 51 9.46 0.67 9.98
CA ALA A 51 9.16 -0.54 9.24
C ALA A 51 7.77 -0.46 8.61
N TYR A 52 7.65 -0.98 7.40
CA TYR A 52 6.38 -1.07 6.71
C TYR A 52 6.04 -2.54 6.43
N LEU A 53 4.89 -2.99 6.90
CA LEU A 53 4.32 -4.25 6.45
C LEU A 53 3.70 -4.03 5.07
N THR A 54 4.14 -4.83 4.12
CA THR A 54 3.88 -4.60 2.69
C THR A 54 3.53 -5.92 2.02
N LEU A 55 2.45 -5.93 1.24
CA LEU A 55 2.22 -6.92 0.19
C LEU A 55 2.82 -6.36 -1.10
N ARG A 56 3.66 -7.13 -1.79
CA ARG A 56 4.32 -6.67 -3.01
C ARG A 56 4.59 -7.83 -3.95
N GLU A 57 4.42 -7.58 -5.23
CA GLU A 57 4.74 -8.55 -6.26
C GLU A 57 6.23 -8.90 -6.31
N THR A 58 6.53 -10.10 -6.81
CA THR A 58 7.89 -10.61 -6.97
C THR A 58 8.02 -11.35 -8.30
N PRO A 59 8.91 -10.90 -9.20
CA PRO A 59 9.77 -9.72 -9.11
C PRO A 59 8.98 -8.40 -9.14
N PHE A 60 9.51 -7.32 -8.55
CA PHE A 60 8.88 -6.00 -8.54
C PHE A 60 9.28 -5.24 -9.83
N ILE A 61 8.35 -5.14 -10.77
CA ILE A 61 8.56 -4.59 -12.11
C ILE A 61 7.50 -3.52 -12.41
N ASP A 62 7.89 -2.47 -13.12
CA ASP A 62 6.99 -1.41 -13.59
C ASP A 62 6.52 -1.71 -15.02
N ASP A 63 5.72 -2.76 -15.21
CA ASP A 63 5.26 -3.20 -16.53
C ASP A 63 3.74 -3.17 -16.71
N GLY A 64 3.01 -2.69 -15.71
CA GLY A 64 1.54 -2.62 -15.71
C GLY A 64 0.85 -3.98 -15.53
N LYS A 65 1.59 -5.01 -15.09
CA LYS A 65 1.05 -6.35 -14.81
C LYS A 65 1.28 -6.72 -13.37
N THR A 66 0.28 -7.24 -12.73
CA THR A 66 0.41 -7.77 -11.37
C THR A 66 0.97 -9.18 -11.40
N GLY A 67 2.10 -9.39 -10.73
CA GLY A 67 2.73 -10.69 -10.51
C GLY A 67 2.27 -11.37 -9.22
N ASP A 68 3.02 -12.41 -8.80
CA ASP A 68 2.78 -13.08 -7.52
C ASP A 68 3.08 -12.15 -6.34
N VAL A 69 2.10 -11.92 -5.49
CA VAL A 69 2.21 -11.01 -4.36
C VAL A 69 2.65 -11.77 -3.11
N LYS A 70 3.69 -11.27 -2.44
CA LYS A 70 4.23 -11.81 -1.19
C LYS A 70 4.30 -10.76 -0.10
N SER A 71 4.36 -11.20 1.16
CA SER A 71 4.45 -10.31 2.32
C SER A 71 5.90 -10.00 2.67
N TYR A 72 6.18 -8.71 2.91
CA TYR A 72 7.50 -8.20 3.26
C TYR A 72 7.43 -7.17 4.38
N LEU A 73 8.50 -7.12 5.19
CA LEU A 73 8.87 -5.95 5.98
C LEU A 73 9.89 -5.13 5.20
N ILE A 74 9.56 -3.89 4.91
CA ILE A 74 10.52 -2.91 4.38
C ILE A 74 11.00 -2.08 5.56
N LEU A 75 12.28 -2.16 5.85
CA LEU A 75 12.93 -1.54 6.99
C LEU A 75 13.73 -0.33 6.51
N ARG A 76 13.65 0.78 7.20
CA ARG A 76 14.40 2.00 6.93
C ARG A 76 15.03 2.50 8.23
N PHE A 77 16.34 2.74 8.22
CA PHE A 77 17.09 3.18 9.40
C PHE A 77 17.93 4.41 9.10
N VAL A 78 17.96 5.32 10.06
CA VAL A 78 18.88 6.47 10.09
C VAL A 78 19.74 6.29 11.34
N PRO A 79 20.98 5.78 11.19
CA PRO A 79 21.88 5.61 12.32
C PRO A 79 22.32 6.96 12.89
N THR A 80 22.64 6.98 14.17
CA THR A 80 23.35 8.11 14.77
C THR A 80 24.76 8.20 14.21
N PRO A 81 25.42 9.36 14.22
CA PRO A 81 26.81 9.49 13.73
C PRO A 81 27.79 8.53 14.39
N ALA A 82 27.57 8.18 15.65
CA ALA A 82 28.41 7.23 16.39
C ALA A 82 28.22 5.78 15.97
N ALA A 83 27.09 5.46 15.33
CA ALA A 83 26.71 4.11 14.90
C ALA A 83 26.89 3.89 13.37
N LEU A 84 27.54 4.83 12.68
CA LEU A 84 27.86 4.65 11.26
C LEU A 84 28.90 3.53 11.10
N SER A 85 28.54 2.50 10.37
CA SER A 85 29.39 1.34 10.05
C SER A 85 29.25 1.00 8.59
N SER A 86 30.30 0.40 8.00
CA SER A 86 30.24 -0.13 6.63
C SER A 86 29.37 -1.38 6.50
N GLU A 87 29.21 -2.11 7.62
CA GLU A 87 28.44 -3.35 7.67
C GLU A 87 27.32 -3.18 8.69
N VAL A 88 26.10 -3.08 8.22
CA VAL A 88 24.91 -3.02 9.04
C VAL A 88 23.98 -4.16 8.65
N THR A 89 23.63 -4.97 9.63
CA THR A 89 22.70 -6.10 9.43
C THR A 89 21.51 -6.00 10.36
N VAL A 90 20.38 -6.52 9.90
CA VAL A 90 19.17 -6.66 10.72
C VAL A 90 18.62 -8.06 10.61
N SER A 91 17.97 -8.52 11.68
CA SER A 91 17.21 -9.76 11.64
C SER A 91 15.89 -9.63 12.39
N VAL A 92 14.90 -10.40 11.93
CA VAL A 92 13.59 -10.56 12.57
C VAL A 92 13.29 -12.05 12.60
N GLY A 93 13.25 -12.64 13.80
CA GLY A 93 13.23 -14.08 13.95
C GLY A 93 14.50 -14.71 13.35
N GLU A 94 14.33 -15.69 12.48
CA GLU A 94 15.43 -16.39 11.79
C GLU A 94 15.86 -15.72 10.48
N ARG A 95 15.16 -14.66 10.05
CA ARG A 95 15.41 -13.98 8.78
C ARG A 95 16.33 -12.79 9.00
N SER A 96 17.35 -12.68 8.16
CA SER A 96 18.31 -11.59 8.20
C SER A 96 18.47 -10.93 6.84
N ALA A 97 18.89 -9.66 6.85
CA ALA A 97 19.26 -8.91 5.66
C ALA A 97 20.38 -7.92 5.97
N GLU A 98 21.25 -7.70 5.00
CA GLU A 98 22.17 -6.57 5.03
C GLU A 98 21.43 -5.30 4.64
N LEU A 99 21.78 -4.21 5.29
CA LEU A 99 21.22 -2.90 5.00
C LEU A 99 22.02 -2.21 3.91
N THR A 100 21.32 -1.77 2.88
CA THR A 100 21.90 -0.99 1.78
C THR A 100 21.63 0.51 2.01
N PHE A 101 22.67 1.34 2.00
CA PHE A 101 22.49 2.78 2.07
C PHE A 101 21.87 3.32 0.78
N ARG A 102 20.82 4.12 0.93
CA ARG A 102 20.11 4.81 -0.15
C ARG A 102 20.32 6.32 -0.02
N ALA A 103 21.14 6.88 -0.90
CA ALA A 103 21.47 8.30 -0.87
C ALA A 103 20.24 9.21 -1.02
N GLU A 104 19.25 8.78 -1.81
CA GLU A 104 18.03 9.55 -2.07
C GLU A 104 17.17 9.75 -0.81
N SER A 105 17.25 8.83 0.14
CA SER A 105 16.51 8.89 1.41
C SER A 105 17.40 9.12 2.62
N GLU A 106 18.72 9.24 2.40
CA GLU A 106 19.74 9.36 3.46
C GLU A 106 19.58 8.29 4.56
N ALA A 107 19.25 7.08 4.15
CA ALA A 107 18.91 6.00 5.06
C ALA A 107 19.38 4.64 4.56
N TYR A 108 19.59 3.74 5.50
CA TYR A 108 19.80 2.33 5.21
C TYR A 108 18.44 1.65 5.03
N VAL A 109 18.33 0.79 4.02
CA VAL A 109 17.08 0.10 3.69
C VAL A 109 17.33 -1.41 3.55
N ALA A 110 16.45 -2.21 4.12
CA ALA A 110 16.40 -3.64 3.90
C ALA A 110 14.97 -4.11 3.62
N THR A 111 14.85 -5.25 2.96
CA THR A 111 13.59 -5.94 2.76
C THR A 111 13.72 -7.36 3.27
N ILE A 112 12.85 -7.77 4.18
CA ILE A 112 12.81 -9.11 4.79
C ILE A 112 11.44 -9.72 4.50
N SER A 113 11.36 -11.03 4.20
CA SER A 113 10.07 -11.73 4.12
C SER A 113 9.32 -11.60 5.44
N ALA A 114 8.03 -11.27 5.36
CA ALA A 114 7.15 -11.12 6.51
C ALA A 114 6.19 -12.30 6.68
N GLU A 115 6.47 -13.44 6.06
CA GLU A 115 5.77 -14.69 6.38
C GLU A 115 5.93 -14.96 7.88
N ASP A 116 4.85 -15.30 8.58
CA ASP A 116 4.81 -15.55 10.03
C ASP A 116 5.19 -14.36 10.93
N PHE A 117 5.24 -13.15 10.38
CA PHE A 117 5.47 -11.95 11.17
C PHE A 117 4.28 -11.67 12.09
N ASP A 118 4.57 -11.56 13.39
CA ASP A 118 3.62 -11.16 14.44
C ASP A 118 4.25 -9.98 15.21
N GLU A 119 3.67 -8.79 15.09
CA GLU A 119 4.20 -7.56 15.69
C GLU A 119 4.36 -7.63 17.20
N ASN A 120 3.56 -8.46 17.89
CA ASN A 120 3.59 -8.62 19.34
C ASN A 120 4.67 -9.58 19.85
N LYS A 121 5.21 -10.43 18.97
CA LYS A 121 6.21 -11.45 19.29
C LYS A 121 7.54 -11.22 18.59
N SER A 122 7.54 -10.47 17.50
CA SER A 122 8.75 -10.24 16.72
C SER A 122 9.61 -9.16 17.33
N ILE A 123 10.89 -9.42 17.43
CA ILE A 123 11.91 -8.48 17.85
C ILE A 123 12.84 -8.24 16.69
N LEU A 124 13.13 -6.98 16.41
CA LEU A 124 14.19 -6.60 15.49
C LEU A 124 15.53 -6.62 16.21
N LYS A 125 16.50 -7.30 15.63
CA LYS A 125 17.90 -7.28 16.07
C LYS A 125 18.69 -6.46 15.06
N TYR A 126 19.34 -5.41 15.55
CA TYR A 126 20.18 -4.51 14.75
C TYR A 126 21.65 -4.71 15.16
N ARG A 127 22.54 -4.80 14.17
CA ARG A 127 23.98 -4.90 14.39
C ARG A 127 24.71 -3.97 13.43
N ALA A 128 25.64 -3.15 14.01
CA ALA A 128 26.50 -2.27 13.25
C ALA A 128 27.91 -2.27 13.92
N GLY A 129 28.84 -3.03 13.36
CA GLY A 129 30.15 -3.30 14.02
C GLY A 129 29.95 -3.97 15.38
N ASP A 130 30.44 -3.33 16.45
CA ASP A 130 30.33 -3.82 17.83
C ASP A 130 28.99 -3.46 18.50
N ILE A 131 28.15 -2.65 17.86
CA ILE A 131 26.84 -2.26 18.37
C ILE A 131 25.85 -3.37 18.11
N TYR A 132 25.09 -3.74 19.14
CA TYR A 132 23.99 -4.70 19.05
C TYR A 132 22.79 -4.18 19.84
N GLU A 133 21.64 -4.11 19.22
CA GLU A 133 20.40 -3.67 19.84
C GLU A 133 19.23 -4.56 19.47
N GLU A 134 18.29 -4.72 20.40
CA GLU A 134 17.01 -5.38 20.19
C GLU A 134 15.88 -4.37 20.42
N VAL A 135 15.00 -4.21 19.44
CA VAL A 135 13.87 -3.27 19.54
C VAL A 135 12.56 -3.93 19.12
N SER A 136 11.49 -3.50 19.75
CA SER A 136 10.13 -3.94 19.42
C SER A 136 9.54 -3.10 18.29
N PHE A 137 8.60 -3.68 17.58
CA PHE A 137 7.80 -2.99 16.58
C PHE A 137 6.67 -2.21 17.26
N ASN A 138 6.75 -0.89 17.25
CA ASN A 138 5.72 -0.03 17.80
C ASN A 138 4.81 0.47 16.68
N ARG A 139 3.60 -0.06 16.58
CA ARG A 139 2.65 0.31 15.53
C ARG A 139 2.25 1.77 15.64
N LEU A 140 2.47 2.53 14.60
CA LEU A 140 2.08 3.94 14.48
C LEU A 140 0.74 4.11 13.76
N SER A 141 0.49 3.29 12.75
CA SER A 141 -0.69 3.47 11.90
C SER A 141 -0.93 2.28 10.96
N GLY A 142 -2.13 2.24 10.40
CA GLY A 142 -2.48 1.36 9.30
C GLY A 142 -3.20 0.09 9.73
N GLY A 143 -3.55 -0.71 8.75
CA GLY A 143 -4.21 -2.00 8.89
C GLY A 143 -4.85 -2.46 7.59
N GLU A 144 -5.21 -3.73 7.54
CA GLU A 144 -5.80 -4.35 6.35
C GLU A 144 -7.14 -3.71 5.98
N GLU A 145 -8.02 -3.52 6.94
CA GLU A 145 -9.33 -2.91 6.71
C GLU A 145 -9.20 -1.46 6.20
N GLN A 146 -8.20 -0.73 6.66
CA GLN A 146 -7.99 0.64 6.24
C GLN A 146 -7.58 0.72 4.77
N TYR A 147 -6.63 -0.09 4.31
CA TYR A 147 -6.25 -0.05 2.89
C TYR A 147 -7.37 -0.51 1.96
N LYS A 148 -8.17 -1.49 2.36
CA LYS A 148 -9.35 -1.94 1.59
C LYS A 148 -10.36 -0.80 1.43
N LYS A 149 -10.59 -0.03 2.50
CA LYS A 149 -11.43 1.17 2.45
C LYS A 149 -10.86 2.22 1.50
N ILE A 150 -9.54 2.47 1.55
CA ILE A 150 -8.88 3.41 0.63
C ILE A 150 -9.03 2.96 -0.82
N LEU A 151 -8.77 1.68 -1.11
CA LEU A 151 -8.93 1.13 -2.46
C LEU A 151 -10.37 1.31 -2.96
N SER A 152 -11.37 0.91 -2.18
CA SER A 152 -12.78 1.03 -2.58
C SER A 152 -13.19 2.49 -2.82
N THR A 153 -12.74 3.41 -1.96
CA THR A 153 -13.01 4.84 -2.11
C THR A 153 -12.34 5.40 -3.36
N PHE A 154 -11.08 5.01 -3.63
CA PHE A 154 -10.35 5.41 -4.83
C PHE A 154 -11.02 4.88 -6.11
N VAL A 155 -11.39 3.62 -6.14
CA VAL A 155 -12.12 2.99 -7.27
C VAL A 155 -13.42 3.75 -7.56
N SER A 156 -14.18 4.13 -6.53
CA SER A 156 -15.39 4.92 -6.70
C SER A 156 -15.11 6.30 -7.30
N GLN A 157 -14.07 7.01 -6.83
CA GLN A 157 -13.72 8.36 -7.30
C GLN A 157 -13.13 8.37 -8.72
N LYS A 158 -12.44 7.31 -9.12
CA LYS A 158 -11.75 7.18 -10.42
C LYS A 158 -12.34 6.11 -11.33
N SER A 159 -13.60 5.75 -11.13
CA SER A 159 -14.27 4.65 -11.84
C SER A 159 -14.21 4.79 -13.37
N GLU A 160 -14.42 5.98 -13.91
CA GLU A 160 -14.36 6.21 -15.37
C GLU A 160 -12.93 6.07 -15.91
N LEU A 161 -11.93 6.59 -15.16
CA LEU A 161 -10.53 6.42 -15.53
C LEU A 161 -10.14 4.94 -15.54
N LEU A 162 -10.46 4.20 -14.48
CA LEU A 162 -10.15 2.76 -14.38
C LEU A 162 -10.85 1.96 -15.49
N LYS A 163 -12.13 2.25 -15.79
CA LYS A 163 -12.84 1.65 -16.91
C LYS A 163 -12.18 1.92 -18.26
N SER A 164 -11.63 3.12 -18.46
CA SER A 164 -10.93 3.43 -19.71
C SER A 164 -9.66 2.60 -19.90
N LEU A 165 -9.09 2.11 -18.79
CA LEU A 165 -7.87 1.28 -18.75
C LEU A 165 -8.15 -0.23 -18.77
N GLU A 166 -9.40 -0.69 -18.72
CA GLU A 166 -9.73 -2.13 -18.71
C GLU A 166 -9.21 -2.89 -19.93
N LYS A 167 -9.00 -2.20 -21.06
CA LYS A 167 -8.40 -2.76 -22.28
C LYS A 167 -6.88 -2.70 -22.30
N GLU A 168 -6.29 -1.98 -21.37
CA GLU A 168 -4.87 -1.83 -21.16
C GLU A 168 -4.46 -2.65 -19.95
N GLN A 169 -3.21 -3.06 -19.89
CA GLN A 169 -2.65 -3.66 -18.68
C GLN A 169 -2.25 -2.53 -17.73
N PHE A 170 -2.74 -2.59 -16.50
CA PHE A 170 -2.35 -1.65 -15.47
C PHE A 170 -2.29 -2.34 -14.11
N GLU A 171 -1.50 -1.78 -13.24
CA GLU A 171 -1.40 -2.18 -11.83
C GLU A 171 -1.71 -1.00 -10.90
N LEU A 172 -2.12 -1.34 -9.69
CA LEU A 172 -2.38 -0.40 -8.60
C LEU A 172 -1.33 -0.57 -7.50
N ARG A 173 -0.79 0.54 -7.03
CA ARG A 173 0.10 0.57 -5.87
C ARG A 173 -0.48 1.49 -4.81
N ILE A 174 -0.59 0.98 -3.60
CA ILE A 174 -1.22 1.68 -2.48
C ILE A 174 -0.21 1.75 -1.35
N ARG A 175 0.16 2.95 -0.89
CA ARG A 175 1.18 3.12 0.14
C ARG A 175 0.70 4.06 1.23
N LEU A 176 0.64 3.53 2.46
CA LEU A 176 0.51 4.35 3.64
C LEU A 176 1.77 5.21 3.80
N MET A 177 1.57 6.48 4.04
CA MET A 177 2.61 7.46 4.31
C MET A 177 2.23 8.24 5.58
N ARG A 178 3.21 8.65 6.36
CA ARG A 178 3.02 9.49 7.53
C ARG A 178 3.94 10.70 7.46
N ARG A 179 3.37 11.88 7.68
CA ARG A 179 4.10 13.13 7.76
C ARG A 179 3.43 14.03 8.78
N ASP A 180 4.22 14.65 9.65
CA ASP A 180 3.74 15.56 10.69
C ASP A 180 2.57 14.95 11.50
N GLU A 181 2.74 13.67 11.90
CA GLU A 181 1.78 12.84 12.65
C GLU A 181 0.46 12.56 11.91
N LYS A 182 0.31 12.99 10.67
CA LYS A 182 -0.86 12.72 9.84
C LYS A 182 -0.60 11.59 8.85
N ASN A 183 -1.62 10.76 8.66
CA ASN A 183 -1.59 9.69 7.68
C ASN A 183 -2.12 10.19 6.33
N PHE A 184 -1.45 9.73 5.29
CA PHE A 184 -1.83 9.92 3.89
C PHE A 184 -1.71 8.59 3.17
N TRP A 185 -2.41 8.48 2.05
CA TRP A 185 -2.24 7.33 1.18
C TRP A 185 -1.84 7.80 -0.21
N TYR A 186 -0.79 7.19 -0.69
CA TYR A 186 -0.37 7.31 -2.08
C TYR A 186 -1.01 6.16 -2.85
N VAL A 187 -1.75 6.48 -3.91
CA VAL A 187 -2.30 5.50 -4.84
C VAL A 187 -1.73 5.80 -6.22
N ALA A 188 -1.16 4.81 -6.88
CA ALA A 188 -0.67 4.95 -8.24
C ALA A 188 -1.36 3.97 -9.17
N ILE A 189 -1.68 4.44 -10.36
CA ILE A 189 -2.04 3.61 -11.51
C ILE A 189 -0.81 3.57 -12.40
N VAL A 190 -0.22 2.40 -12.57
CA VAL A 190 0.99 2.19 -13.38
C VAL A 190 0.60 1.44 -14.66
N THR A 191 0.97 1.99 -15.80
CA THR A 191 0.88 1.37 -17.12
C THR A 191 2.28 1.31 -17.72
N ASN A 192 2.46 0.65 -18.84
CA ASN A 192 3.75 0.64 -19.55
C ASN A 192 4.25 2.04 -19.92
N GLU A 193 3.35 2.99 -20.17
CA GLU A 193 3.72 4.32 -20.70
C GLU A 193 3.86 5.39 -19.63
N LYS A 194 3.04 5.29 -18.57
CA LYS A 194 2.92 6.35 -17.57
C LYS A 194 2.51 5.82 -16.20
N THR A 195 2.87 6.58 -15.18
CA THR A 195 2.38 6.42 -13.82
C THR A 195 1.53 7.64 -13.43
N GLN A 196 0.28 7.40 -13.03
CA GLN A 196 -0.62 8.41 -12.49
C GLN A 196 -0.66 8.26 -10.98
N CYS A 197 -0.17 9.27 -10.28
CA CYS A 197 -0.03 9.29 -8.83
C CYS A 197 -1.11 10.14 -8.18
N PHE A 198 -1.73 9.64 -7.15
CA PHE A 198 -2.75 10.32 -6.36
C PHE A 198 -2.34 10.31 -4.90
N LEU A 199 -2.38 11.46 -4.26
CA LEU A 199 -2.27 11.56 -2.81
C LEU A 199 -3.67 11.71 -2.23
N THR A 200 -4.00 10.91 -1.23
CA THR A 200 -5.28 11.01 -0.53
C THR A 200 -5.07 11.32 0.95
N ASP A 201 -6.07 11.88 1.59
CA ASP A 201 -6.13 11.95 3.04
C ASP A 201 -6.40 10.56 3.67
N GLU A 202 -6.49 10.50 4.99
CA GLU A 202 -6.75 9.26 5.75
C GLU A 202 -8.12 8.61 5.45
N ASN A 203 -9.05 9.36 4.85
CA ASN A 203 -10.38 8.90 4.45
C ASN A 203 -10.46 8.49 2.98
N GLY A 204 -9.37 8.63 2.23
CA GLY A 204 -9.30 8.30 0.81
C GLY A 204 -9.77 9.41 -0.13
N LYS A 205 -10.03 10.64 0.37
CA LYS A 205 -10.32 11.79 -0.49
C LYS A 205 -9.04 12.25 -1.19
N ILE A 206 -9.06 12.33 -2.51
CA ILE A 206 -7.93 12.77 -3.31
C ILE A 206 -7.67 14.26 -3.03
N ILE A 207 -6.43 14.59 -2.66
CA ILE A 207 -5.97 15.95 -2.34
C ILE A 207 -4.92 16.47 -3.33
N ALA A 208 -4.24 15.58 -4.05
CA ALA A 208 -3.32 15.95 -5.13
C ALA A 208 -3.22 14.83 -6.15
N GLU A 209 -2.88 15.19 -7.39
CA GLU A 209 -2.57 14.23 -8.45
C GLU A 209 -1.40 14.70 -9.31
N LYS A 210 -0.64 13.75 -9.86
CA LYS A 210 0.49 13.98 -10.76
C LYS A 210 0.59 12.83 -11.75
N VAL A 211 0.92 13.16 -12.99
CA VAL A 211 1.23 12.18 -14.03
C VAL A 211 2.71 12.27 -14.37
N THR A 212 3.37 11.13 -14.42
CA THR A 212 4.77 10.97 -14.85
C THR A 212 4.82 9.99 -16.03
N LYS A 213 5.61 10.30 -17.04
CA LYS A 213 5.92 9.32 -18.09
C LYS A 213 6.93 8.33 -17.53
N ASN A 214 6.73 7.06 -17.79
CA ASN A 214 7.73 6.05 -17.50
C ASN A 214 8.84 6.20 -18.56
N ASN A 215 10.08 6.34 -18.11
CA ASN A 215 11.21 6.30 -19.02
C ASN A 215 11.43 4.82 -19.38
N ALA A 216 11.18 4.49 -20.63
CA ALA A 216 11.51 3.19 -21.22
C ALA A 216 13.04 3.04 -21.36
#